data_4dd5465459de31c01b871233aedcec11
#
_entry.id   4dd5465459de31c01b871233aedcec11
#
_cell.length_a   1.000
_cell.length_b   1.000
_cell.length_c   1.000
_cell.angle_alpha   90.00
_cell.angle_beta   90.00
_cell.angle_gamma   90.00
#
_symmetry.space_group_name_H-M   'P 1'
#
loop_
_entity.id
_entity.type
_entity.pdbx_description
1 polymer ?
#
loop_
_entity_poly.entity_id
_entity_poly.type
_entity_poly.pdbx_seq_one_letter_code
_entity_poly.pdbx_strand_id
1 'polypeptide(L)'
;DSTTVLDNIMFPLRMFSSKSESDMISRAKEVIKRVDLKDSDDKYPSEISGGMKKRVAIARAIVLNPKYLFCDEPNSGLDPKTAIIIDKLIQEITVEYNITTIINTHDMNSVMEIGDKIIFLVEGKKIWEGNNQEILNTDDKLINDFVYSSEIFKKVKLSQKKKS
;
A
#
# COMPACT_ATOMS: atom_id res chain seq x y z
N ASP A 1 16.52 -0.23 12.49
CA ASP A 1 17.73 -0.59 11.74
C ASP A 1 18.68 -1.53 12.50
N SER A 2 18.53 -1.67 13.82
CA SER A 2 19.39 -2.48 14.70
C SER A 2 18.88 -3.91 14.95
N THR A 3 17.75 -4.29 14.38
CA THR A 3 17.09 -5.59 14.58
C THR A 3 16.84 -6.28 13.24
N THR A 4 16.76 -7.61 13.26
CA THR A 4 16.50 -8.42 12.06
C THR A 4 15.10 -8.18 11.49
N VAL A 5 14.83 -8.71 10.30
CA VAL A 5 13.47 -8.72 9.70
C VAL A 5 12.48 -9.43 10.63
N LEU A 6 12.84 -10.60 11.15
CA LEU A 6 12.00 -11.35 12.08
C LEU A 6 11.68 -10.53 13.33
N ASP A 7 12.69 -9.94 13.98
CA ASP A 7 12.49 -9.12 15.18
C ASP A 7 11.64 -7.87 14.92
N ASN A 8 11.81 -7.24 13.77
CA ASN A 8 10.97 -6.10 13.36
C ASN A 8 9.49 -6.50 13.29
N ILE A 9 9.20 -7.67 12.72
CA ILE A 9 7.83 -8.17 12.59
C ILE A 9 7.28 -8.69 13.93
N MET A 10 8.13 -9.27 14.77
CA MET A 10 7.76 -9.73 16.11
C MET A 10 7.53 -8.59 17.11
N PHE A 11 8.09 -7.42 16.85
CA PHE A 11 8.01 -6.30 17.80
C PHE A 11 6.57 -5.95 18.24
N PRO A 12 5.57 -5.80 17.37
CA PRO A 12 4.18 -5.57 17.80
C PRO A 12 3.61 -6.73 18.61
N LEU A 13 3.97 -7.97 18.30
CA LEU A 13 3.52 -9.15 19.06
C LEU A 13 4.07 -9.11 20.49
N ARG A 14 5.35 -8.81 20.66
CA ARG A 14 5.97 -8.68 21.99
C ARG A 14 5.36 -7.55 22.82
N MET A 15 4.94 -6.45 22.17
CA MET A 15 4.39 -5.28 22.87
C MET A 15 2.91 -5.42 23.23
N PHE A 16 2.11 -6.10 22.41
CA PHE A 16 0.66 -6.03 22.48
C PHE A 16 -0.03 -7.40 22.54
N SER A 17 0.72 -8.49 22.64
CA SER A 17 0.17 -9.85 22.69
C SER A 17 0.64 -10.58 23.97
N SER A 18 -0.19 -11.46 24.48
CA SER A 18 0.13 -12.37 25.59
C SER A 18 0.52 -13.77 25.13
N LYS A 19 0.80 -13.95 23.83
CA LYS A 19 1.19 -15.24 23.25
C LYS A 19 2.56 -15.70 23.74
N SER A 20 2.80 -17.01 23.67
CA SER A 20 4.14 -17.56 23.92
C SER A 20 5.13 -17.09 22.83
N GLU A 21 6.43 -17.09 23.14
CA GLU A 21 7.47 -16.72 22.17
C GLU A 21 7.42 -17.65 20.94
N SER A 22 7.15 -18.94 21.12
CA SER A 22 7.00 -19.89 20.01
C SER A 22 5.81 -19.54 19.09
N ASP A 23 4.67 -19.12 19.67
CA ASP A 23 3.50 -18.70 18.88
C ASP A 23 3.76 -17.39 18.12
N MET A 24 4.47 -16.45 18.77
CA MET A 24 4.87 -15.19 18.14
C MET A 24 5.80 -15.43 16.94
N ILE A 25 6.81 -16.31 17.10
CA ILE A 25 7.71 -16.69 16.00
C ILE A 25 6.93 -17.37 14.86
N SER A 26 6.03 -18.30 15.20
CA SER A 26 5.20 -18.99 14.21
C SER A 26 4.36 -17.99 13.41
N ARG A 27 3.69 -17.05 14.09
CA ARG A 27 2.88 -16.01 13.43
C ARG A 27 3.74 -15.07 12.59
N ALA A 28 4.90 -14.65 13.07
CA ALA A 28 5.79 -13.79 12.31
C ALA A 28 6.28 -14.48 11.02
N LYS A 29 6.66 -15.76 11.08
CA LYS A 29 7.06 -16.54 9.90
C LYS A 29 5.93 -16.75 8.90
N GLU A 30 4.70 -16.95 9.36
CA GLU A 30 3.52 -17.00 8.51
C GLU A 30 3.37 -15.70 7.70
N VAL A 31 3.48 -14.55 8.35
CA VAL A 31 3.35 -13.25 7.70
C VAL A 31 4.53 -12.95 6.78
N ILE A 32 5.77 -13.30 7.17
CA ILE A 32 6.97 -13.21 6.33
C ILE A 32 6.76 -13.97 5.01
N LYS A 33 6.24 -15.19 5.10
CA LYS A 33 5.90 -16.00 3.92
C LYS A 33 4.80 -15.33 3.08
N ARG A 34 3.77 -14.77 3.72
CA ARG A 34 2.64 -14.12 3.03
C ARG A 34 3.08 -12.90 2.22
N VAL A 35 4.03 -12.13 2.72
CA VAL A 35 4.57 -10.96 2.00
C VAL A 35 5.75 -11.30 1.08
N ASP A 36 6.02 -12.59 0.85
CA ASP A 36 7.10 -13.10 -0.02
C ASP A 36 8.50 -12.57 0.37
N LEU A 37 8.84 -12.72 1.64
CA LEU A 37 10.15 -12.39 2.22
C LEU A 37 10.91 -13.67 2.63
N LYS A 38 10.88 -14.72 1.79
CA LYS A 38 11.59 -15.98 2.06
C LYS A 38 13.07 -15.74 2.28
N ASP A 39 13.65 -16.50 3.19
CA ASP A 39 15.09 -16.51 3.51
C ASP A 39 15.63 -15.13 3.94
N SER A 40 14.77 -14.33 4.60
CA SER A 40 15.12 -12.97 5.04
C SER A 40 15.02 -12.77 6.55
N ASP A 41 14.66 -13.81 7.30
CA ASP A 41 14.37 -13.74 8.75
C ASP A 41 15.50 -13.09 9.53
N ASP A 42 16.74 -13.51 9.27
CA ASP A 42 17.95 -13.08 9.99
C ASP A 42 18.63 -11.85 9.37
N LYS A 43 18.12 -11.34 8.23
CA LYS A 43 18.68 -10.17 7.58
C LYS A 43 18.32 -8.88 8.31
N TYR A 44 19.24 -7.94 8.25
CA TYR A 44 19.01 -6.58 8.72
C TYR A 44 18.39 -5.71 7.61
N PRO A 45 17.69 -4.61 7.96
CA PRO A 45 17.16 -3.68 6.98
C PRO A 45 18.19 -3.13 5.99
N SER A 46 19.44 -3.03 6.37
CA SER A 46 20.56 -2.61 5.49
C SER A 46 20.91 -3.64 4.40
N GLU A 47 20.53 -4.90 4.59
CA GLU A 47 20.88 -6.02 3.71
C GLU A 47 19.77 -6.37 2.71
N ILE A 48 18.64 -5.65 2.74
CA ILE A 48 17.47 -5.91 1.91
C ILE A 48 17.12 -4.71 1.02
N SER A 49 16.50 -4.99 -0.12
CA SER A 49 16.10 -3.96 -1.09
C SER A 49 15.00 -3.02 -0.54
N GLY A 50 14.78 -1.88 -1.22
CA GLY A 50 13.70 -0.95 -0.90
C GLY A 50 12.31 -1.60 -0.91
N GLY A 51 12.03 -2.40 -1.93
CA GLY A 51 10.78 -3.16 -2.01
C GLY A 51 10.62 -4.19 -0.88
N MET A 52 11.68 -4.87 -0.49
CA MET A 52 11.66 -5.77 0.67
C MET A 52 11.41 -5.01 1.98
N LYS A 53 11.99 -3.82 2.16
CA LYS A 53 11.70 -2.95 3.33
C LYS A 53 10.22 -2.58 3.41
N LYS A 54 9.57 -2.27 2.29
CA LYS A 54 8.13 -2.01 2.24
C LYS A 54 7.32 -3.25 2.62
N ARG A 55 7.70 -4.44 2.15
CA ARG A 55 7.08 -5.71 2.53
C ARG A 55 7.25 -6.00 4.03
N VAL A 56 8.42 -5.73 4.62
CA VAL A 56 8.63 -5.82 6.08
C VAL A 56 7.69 -4.88 6.84
N ALA A 57 7.53 -3.65 6.37
CA ALA A 57 6.61 -2.70 6.98
C ALA A 57 5.15 -3.17 6.94
N ILE A 58 4.70 -3.72 5.80
CA ILE A 58 3.37 -4.31 5.65
C ILE A 58 3.22 -5.51 6.61
N ALA A 59 4.18 -6.45 6.61
CA ALA A 59 4.17 -7.62 7.50
C ALA A 59 4.05 -7.22 8.97
N ARG A 60 4.84 -6.23 9.39
CA ARG A 60 4.81 -5.68 10.75
C ARG A 60 3.45 -5.07 11.08
N ALA A 61 2.79 -4.42 10.12
CA ALA A 61 1.49 -3.80 10.34
C ALA A 61 0.36 -4.83 10.49
N ILE A 62 0.42 -5.96 9.75
CA ILE A 62 -0.65 -6.96 9.73
C ILE A 62 -0.48 -8.12 10.71
N VAL A 63 0.68 -8.23 11.38
CA VAL A 63 1.01 -9.38 12.24
C VAL A 63 0.02 -9.60 13.39
N LEU A 64 -0.61 -8.51 13.87
CA LEU A 64 -1.64 -8.52 14.93
C LEU A 64 -3.08 -8.69 14.41
N ASN A 65 -3.28 -8.97 13.12
CA ASN A 65 -4.61 -9.02 12.47
C ASN A 65 -5.45 -7.75 12.73
N PRO A 66 -4.99 -6.57 12.29
CA PRO A 66 -5.70 -5.33 12.53
C PRO A 66 -7.02 -5.29 11.75
N LYS A 67 -8.00 -4.51 12.24
CA LYS A 67 -9.22 -4.19 11.48
C LYS A 67 -9.02 -3.05 10.48
N TYR A 68 -8.05 -2.20 10.73
CA TYR A 68 -7.73 -1.02 9.93
C TYR A 68 -6.24 -0.99 9.62
N LEU A 69 -5.91 -0.73 8.36
CA LEU A 69 -4.54 -0.55 7.89
C LEU A 69 -4.41 0.85 7.29
N PHE A 70 -3.42 1.60 7.75
CA PHE A 70 -3.10 2.93 7.23
C PHE A 70 -1.75 2.87 6.53
N CYS A 71 -1.73 3.24 5.25
CA CYS A 71 -0.53 3.28 4.43
C CYS A 71 -0.29 4.71 3.96
N ASP A 72 0.87 5.25 4.29
CA ASP A 72 1.30 6.57 3.81
C ASP A 72 2.40 6.37 2.78
N GLU A 73 2.12 6.73 1.52
CA GLU A 73 3.02 6.58 0.37
C GLU A 73 3.71 5.19 0.32
N PRO A 74 2.94 4.08 0.29
CA PRO A 74 3.51 2.74 0.48
C PRO A 74 4.51 2.35 -0.61
N ASN A 75 4.36 2.84 -1.82
CA ASN A 75 5.20 2.55 -2.98
C ASN A 75 6.23 3.66 -3.32
N SER A 76 6.29 4.72 -2.52
CA SER A 76 7.23 5.84 -2.72
C SER A 76 8.69 5.37 -2.73
N GLY A 77 9.46 5.88 -3.71
CA GLY A 77 10.89 5.58 -3.86
C GLY A 77 11.18 4.21 -4.48
N LEU A 78 10.18 3.53 -5.03
CA LEU A 78 10.32 2.28 -5.77
C LEU A 78 10.30 2.50 -7.28
N ASP A 79 10.89 1.57 -8.02
CA ASP A 79 10.68 1.52 -9.46
C ASP A 79 9.23 1.14 -9.80
N PRO A 80 8.70 1.49 -10.99
CA PRO A 80 7.29 1.29 -11.33
C PRO A 80 6.83 -0.17 -11.24
N LYS A 81 7.68 -1.13 -11.57
CA LYS A 81 7.35 -2.55 -11.50
C LYS A 81 7.18 -3.02 -10.05
N THR A 82 8.10 -2.61 -9.19
CA THR A 82 8.05 -2.93 -7.76
C THR A 82 6.88 -2.21 -7.07
N ALA A 83 6.56 -0.96 -7.48
CA ALA A 83 5.40 -0.22 -6.97
C ALA A 83 4.09 -0.99 -7.20
N ILE A 84 3.84 -1.46 -8.43
CA ILE A 84 2.66 -2.27 -8.77
C ILE A 84 2.58 -3.54 -7.90
N ILE A 85 3.71 -4.19 -7.63
CA ILE A 85 3.74 -5.40 -6.79
C ILE A 85 3.34 -5.07 -5.34
N ILE A 86 3.77 -3.92 -4.80
CA ILE A 86 3.37 -3.47 -3.46
C ILE A 86 1.88 -3.13 -3.41
N ASP A 87 1.35 -2.44 -4.41
CA ASP A 87 -0.07 -2.09 -4.49
C ASP A 87 -0.95 -3.35 -4.51
N LYS A 88 -0.61 -4.33 -5.36
CA LYS A 88 -1.31 -5.62 -5.42
C LYS A 88 -1.23 -6.37 -4.09
N LEU A 89 -0.06 -6.39 -3.46
CA LEU A 89 0.10 -7.03 -2.15
C LEU A 89 -0.82 -6.41 -1.10
N ILE A 90 -0.93 -5.07 -1.06
CA ILE A 90 -1.84 -4.37 -0.14
C ILE A 90 -3.30 -4.73 -0.44
N GLN A 91 -3.70 -4.73 -1.72
CA GLN A 91 -5.05 -5.11 -2.15
C GLN A 91 -5.40 -6.55 -1.74
N GLU A 92 -4.52 -7.51 -2.03
CA GLU A 92 -4.70 -8.92 -1.67
C GLU A 92 -4.85 -9.10 -0.15
N ILE A 93 -3.99 -8.47 0.64
CA ILE A 93 -4.02 -8.50 2.11
C ILE A 93 -5.32 -7.88 2.62
N THR A 94 -5.76 -6.77 2.04
CA THR A 94 -7.02 -6.09 2.39
C THR A 94 -8.21 -7.05 2.28
N VAL A 95 -8.30 -7.78 1.18
CA VAL A 95 -9.37 -8.75 0.94
C VAL A 95 -9.22 -9.98 1.84
N GLU A 96 -8.04 -10.59 1.86
CA GLU A 96 -7.77 -11.85 2.57
C GLU A 96 -8.00 -11.73 4.09
N TYR A 97 -7.55 -10.63 4.68
CA TYR A 97 -7.68 -10.41 6.13
C TYR A 97 -8.96 -9.64 6.50
N ASN A 98 -9.80 -9.29 5.52
CA ASN A 98 -11.00 -8.47 5.72
C ASN A 98 -10.70 -7.15 6.46
N ILE A 99 -9.68 -6.44 6.00
CA ILE A 99 -9.19 -5.18 6.57
C ILE A 99 -9.81 -4.00 5.83
N THR A 100 -10.15 -2.93 6.54
CA THR A 100 -10.40 -1.62 5.92
C THR A 100 -9.06 -0.91 5.75
N THR A 101 -8.61 -0.74 4.51
CA THR A 101 -7.32 -0.10 4.21
C THR A 101 -7.51 1.33 3.74
N ILE A 102 -6.77 2.26 4.33
CA ILE A 102 -6.71 3.67 3.93
C ILE A 102 -5.31 3.94 3.42
N ILE A 103 -5.21 4.34 2.16
CA ILE A 103 -3.94 4.65 1.49
C ILE A 103 -3.89 6.15 1.20
N ASN A 104 -2.90 6.84 1.75
CA ASN A 104 -2.56 8.18 1.34
C ASN A 104 -1.49 8.11 0.27
N THR A 105 -1.76 8.66 -0.92
CA THR A 105 -0.81 8.64 -2.05
C THR A 105 -1.10 9.78 -3.02
N HIS A 106 -0.09 10.21 -3.74
CA HIS A 106 -0.19 11.10 -4.90
C HIS A 106 0.00 10.34 -6.23
N ASP A 107 0.23 9.03 -6.19
CA ASP A 107 0.40 8.22 -7.40
C ASP A 107 -0.95 7.82 -8.00
N MET A 108 -1.30 8.45 -9.10
CA MET A 108 -2.54 8.17 -9.81
C MET A 108 -2.62 6.74 -10.37
N ASN A 109 -1.49 6.07 -10.62
CA ASN A 109 -1.54 4.67 -11.06
C ASN A 109 -2.08 3.78 -9.93
N SER A 110 -1.58 3.95 -8.71
CA SER A 110 -2.09 3.25 -7.52
C SER A 110 -3.57 3.55 -7.29
N VAL A 111 -3.96 4.84 -7.36
CA VAL A 111 -5.37 5.25 -7.19
C VAL A 111 -6.27 4.54 -8.20
N MET A 112 -5.84 4.44 -9.46
CA MET A 112 -6.64 3.81 -10.52
C MET A 112 -6.66 2.29 -10.45
N GLU A 113 -5.57 1.66 -9.97
CA GLU A 113 -5.43 0.21 -9.95
C GLU A 113 -6.12 -0.44 -8.74
N ILE A 114 -5.99 0.17 -7.55
CA ILE A 114 -6.46 -0.44 -6.29
C ILE A 114 -7.43 0.40 -5.48
N GLY A 115 -7.82 1.60 -5.96
CA GLY A 115 -8.72 2.50 -5.25
C GLY A 115 -10.20 2.15 -5.48
N ASP A 116 -10.89 1.61 -4.47
CA ASP A 116 -12.34 1.41 -4.50
C ASP A 116 -13.10 2.71 -4.24
N LYS A 117 -12.67 3.44 -3.21
CA LYS A 117 -13.23 4.74 -2.81
C LYS A 117 -12.11 5.76 -2.72
N ILE A 118 -12.27 6.86 -3.45
CA ILE A 118 -11.26 7.91 -3.56
C ILE A 118 -11.78 9.17 -2.87
N ILE A 119 -10.95 9.76 -2.03
CA ILE A 119 -11.19 11.07 -1.40
C ILE A 119 -10.06 11.99 -1.84
N PHE A 120 -10.40 13.09 -2.51
CA PHE A 120 -9.43 14.08 -2.95
C PHE A 120 -9.34 15.23 -1.94
N LEU A 121 -8.14 15.46 -1.42
CA LEU A 121 -7.85 16.46 -0.40
C LEU A 121 -6.98 17.58 -0.96
N VAL A 122 -7.37 18.83 -0.71
CA VAL A 122 -6.58 20.03 -1.03
C VAL A 122 -6.59 20.95 0.19
N GLU A 123 -5.43 21.39 0.63
CA GLU A 123 -5.29 22.29 1.78
C GLU A 123 -6.08 21.82 3.03
N GLY A 124 -6.04 20.53 3.30
CA GLY A 124 -6.74 19.91 4.45
C GLY A 124 -8.24 19.78 4.32
N LYS A 125 -8.82 20.10 3.16
CA LYS A 125 -10.27 20.02 2.90
C LYS A 125 -10.58 18.91 1.89
N LYS A 126 -11.68 18.19 2.13
CA LYS A 126 -12.24 17.28 1.16
C LYS A 126 -12.91 18.07 0.04
N ILE A 127 -12.35 17.99 -1.17
CA ILE A 127 -12.86 18.67 -2.37
C ILE A 127 -13.77 17.75 -3.16
N TRP A 128 -13.44 16.44 -3.20
CA TRP A 128 -14.18 15.48 -3.99
C TRP A 128 -14.15 14.10 -3.35
N GLU A 129 -15.15 13.28 -3.69
CA GLU A 129 -15.25 11.88 -3.29
C GLU A 129 -15.95 11.08 -4.41
N GLY A 130 -15.45 9.87 -4.69
CA GLY A 130 -16.01 8.98 -5.69
C GLY A 130 -15.17 7.72 -5.86
N ASN A 131 -15.24 7.09 -7.02
CA ASN A 131 -14.46 5.91 -7.39
C ASN A 131 -13.53 6.20 -8.56
N ASN A 132 -12.76 5.18 -9.00
CA ASN A 132 -11.78 5.31 -10.07
C ASN A 132 -12.39 5.59 -11.46
N GLN A 133 -13.66 5.27 -11.70
CA GLN A 133 -14.35 5.60 -12.96
C GLN A 133 -14.88 7.04 -12.90
N GLU A 134 -15.42 7.45 -11.78
CA GLU A 134 -15.99 8.77 -11.58
C GLU A 134 -14.93 9.87 -11.63
N ILE A 135 -13.72 9.61 -11.09
CA ILE A 135 -12.62 10.60 -11.09
C ILE A 135 -12.16 10.95 -12.51
N LEU A 136 -12.24 10.01 -13.46
CA LEU A 136 -11.87 10.25 -14.87
C LEU A 136 -12.91 11.08 -15.62
N ASN A 137 -14.16 11.11 -15.14
CA ASN A 137 -15.29 11.75 -15.77
C ASN A 137 -15.74 13.02 -15.06
N THR A 138 -15.03 13.45 -14.02
CA THR A 138 -15.40 14.68 -13.30
C THR A 138 -15.13 15.94 -14.12
N ASP A 139 -15.99 16.95 -13.98
CA ASP A 139 -15.79 18.28 -14.58
C ASP A 139 -15.00 19.22 -13.65
N ASP A 140 -14.65 18.78 -12.45
CA ASP A 140 -13.85 19.57 -11.52
C ASP A 140 -12.45 19.85 -12.07
N LYS A 141 -12.13 21.15 -12.21
CA LYS A 141 -10.88 21.59 -12.83
C LYS A 141 -9.66 21.18 -12.01
N LEU A 142 -9.71 21.29 -10.67
CA LEU A 142 -8.56 20.96 -9.81
C LEU A 142 -8.23 19.47 -9.90
N ILE A 143 -9.26 18.62 -9.91
CA ILE A 143 -9.10 17.18 -10.07
C ILE A 143 -8.56 16.85 -11.46
N ASN A 144 -9.13 17.45 -12.50
CA ASN A 144 -8.67 17.26 -13.86
C ASN A 144 -7.20 17.67 -14.03
N ASP A 145 -6.80 18.81 -13.48
CA ASP A 145 -5.42 19.29 -13.55
C ASP A 145 -4.46 18.34 -12.83
N PHE A 146 -4.88 17.73 -11.72
CA PHE A 146 -4.09 16.75 -11.00
C PHE A 146 -4.03 15.40 -11.72
N VAL A 147 -5.17 14.80 -12.06
CA VAL A 147 -5.27 13.49 -12.73
C VAL A 147 -4.54 13.49 -14.05
N TYR A 148 -4.72 14.54 -14.85
CA TYR A 148 -4.11 14.68 -16.16
C TYR A 148 -2.79 15.44 -16.15
N SER A 149 -2.14 15.60 -15.01
CA SER A 149 -0.74 16.11 -14.95
C SER A 149 0.24 15.18 -15.65
N SER A 150 -0.04 13.85 -15.63
CA SER A 150 0.77 12.83 -16.32
C SER A 150 0.39 12.73 -17.82
N GLU A 151 1.41 12.61 -18.68
CA GLU A 151 1.23 12.41 -20.13
C GLU A 151 0.46 11.14 -20.49
N ILE A 152 0.54 10.09 -19.66
CA ILE A 152 -0.19 8.83 -19.88
C ILE A 152 -1.69 9.08 -19.74
N PHE A 153 -2.13 9.73 -18.68
CA PHE A 153 -3.54 10.03 -18.44
C PHE A 153 -4.10 11.07 -19.45
N LYS A 154 -3.27 12.01 -19.91
CA LYS A 154 -3.67 12.90 -21.04
C LYS A 154 -4.01 12.12 -22.29
N LYS A 155 -3.19 11.12 -22.67
CA LYS A 155 -3.46 10.25 -23.82
C LYS A 155 -4.74 9.44 -23.65
N VAL A 156 -5.03 8.93 -22.45
CA VAL A 156 -6.28 8.22 -22.15
C VAL A 156 -7.48 9.12 -22.38
N LYS A 157 -7.46 10.36 -21.88
CA LYS A 157 -8.55 11.35 -22.08
C LYS A 157 -8.80 11.64 -23.56
N LEU A 158 -7.73 11.82 -24.34
CA LEU A 158 -7.83 12.09 -25.77
C LEU A 158 -8.40 10.90 -26.56
N SER A 159 -8.10 9.66 -26.16
CA SER A 159 -8.64 8.46 -26.80
C SER A 159 -10.12 8.23 -26.51
N GLN A 160 -10.60 8.60 -25.32
CA GLN A 160 -12.02 8.54 -24.94
C GLN A 160 -12.85 9.56 -25.73
N LYS A 161 -12.37 10.81 -25.87
CA LYS A 161 -13.04 11.86 -26.67
C LYS A 161 -13.16 11.56 -28.17
N LYS A 162 -12.35 10.65 -28.72
CA LYS A 162 -12.45 10.22 -30.12
C LYS A 162 -13.46 9.10 -30.35
N LYS A 163 -13.99 8.50 -29.29
CA LYS A 163 -14.98 7.40 -29.34
C LYS A 163 -16.41 7.87 -29.02
N SER A 164 -16.58 9.11 -28.57
CA SER A 164 -17.85 9.81 -28.37
C SER A 164 -18.14 10.74 -29.53
#